data_9d014ddd5b384930829e28095651bf61
#
_entry.id   9d014ddd5b384930829e28095651bf61
#
_cell.length_a   1.000
_cell.length_b   1.000
_cell.length_c   1.000
_cell.angle_alpha   90.00
_cell.angle_beta   90.00
_cell.angle_gamma   90.00
#
_symmetry.space_group_name_H-M   'P 1'
#
loop_
_entity.id
_entity.type
_entity.pdbx_description
1 polymer ?
#
loop_
_entity_poly.entity_id
_entity_poly.type
_entity_poly.pdbx_seq_one_letter_code
_entity_poly.pdbx_strand_id
1 'polypeptide(L)'
;MNPTVMHGLALGLLVSFGMVVGIAMVFATLYRRHLRLLRKSHRWVDPLGPLVGGGRMAVPLPMPGRWMAVKTSNTPYLREILQLGPSGSAPWSEALARARERRVFVSPPWQGWTLVIGAALPDPDADIDRLYRFLAHISREMGEVQFFAADRVLNHHAWAWLRDGRVVRAYAWAGGALWNQGERTLDERLLGLVCHEYGETVDDQGPRGGAAEQQNTDRVALLARRWSLDPGEASAHFLELEASSRSRREDDAGADEFRRDG
;
A
#
# COMPACT_ATOMS: atom_id res chain seq x y z
N MET A 1 -23.12 -58.86 2.23
CA MET A 1 -23.30 -57.55 1.61
C MET A 1 -23.15 -57.72 0.09
N ASN A 2 -24.15 -57.34 -0.67
CA ASN A 2 -24.25 -57.66 -2.09
C ASN A 2 -23.18 -56.90 -2.90
N PRO A 3 -22.28 -57.54 -3.67
CA PRO A 3 -21.18 -56.89 -4.38
C PRO A 3 -21.64 -55.77 -5.36
N THR A 4 -22.83 -55.90 -5.94
CA THR A 4 -23.44 -54.89 -6.81
C THR A 4 -23.74 -53.55 -6.09
N VAL A 5 -24.13 -53.60 -4.82
CA VAL A 5 -24.40 -52.40 -4.00
C VAL A 5 -23.10 -51.65 -3.68
N MET A 6 -22.01 -52.36 -3.41
CA MET A 6 -20.69 -51.75 -3.16
C MET A 6 -20.12 -51.06 -4.40
N HIS A 7 -20.29 -51.66 -5.59
CA HIS A 7 -19.83 -51.02 -6.84
C HIS A 7 -20.62 -49.76 -7.15
N GLY A 8 -21.95 -49.77 -6.89
CA GLY A 8 -22.78 -48.56 -7.07
C GLY A 8 -22.41 -47.42 -6.14
N LEU A 9 -22.13 -47.72 -4.86
CA LEU A 9 -21.67 -46.72 -3.87
C LEU A 9 -20.29 -46.15 -4.22
N ALA A 10 -19.35 -46.99 -4.64
CA ALA A 10 -18.03 -46.57 -5.04
C ALA A 10 -18.06 -45.65 -6.29
N LEU A 11 -18.89 -46.01 -7.27
CA LEU A 11 -19.08 -45.17 -8.48
C LEU A 11 -19.74 -43.84 -8.14
N GLY A 12 -20.74 -43.79 -7.27
CA GLY A 12 -21.40 -42.58 -6.80
C GLY A 12 -20.43 -41.63 -6.08
N LEU A 13 -19.55 -42.16 -5.21
CA LEU A 13 -18.51 -41.38 -4.54
C LEU A 13 -17.47 -40.83 -5.51
N LEU A 14 -17.06 -41.61 -6.50
CA LEU A 14 -16.10 -41.16 -7.53
C LEU A 14 -16.66 -40.02 -8.39
N VAL A 15 -17.93 -40.13 -8.80
CA VAL A 15 -18.62 -39.07 -9.57
C VAL A 15 -18.79 -37.80 -8.74
N SER A 16 -19.19 -37.91 -7.48
CA SER A 16 -19.32 -36.78 -6.56
C SER A 16 -17.98 -36.08 -6.31
N PHE A 17 -16.92 -36.84 -6.09
CA PHE A 17 -15.57 -36.31 -5.92
C PHE A 17 -15.07 -35.59 -7.18
N GLY A 18 -15.27 -36.18 -8.36
CA GLY A 18 -14.94 -35.58 -9.65
C GLY A 18 -15.67 -34.26 -9.88
N MET A 19 -16.94 -34.17 -9.50
CA MET A 19 -17.75 -32.97 -9.63
C MET A 19 -17.23 -31.84 -8.69
N VAL A 20 -16.89 -32.16 -7.45
CA VAL A 20 -16.33 -31.18 -6.50
C VAL A 20 -14.98 -30.65 -6.97
N VAL A 21 -14.10 -31.53 -7.46
CA VAL A 21 -12.80 -31.12 -8.02
C VAL A 21 -12.97 -30.25 -9.27
N GLY A 22 -13.92 -30.62 -10.14
CA GLY A 22 -14.25 -29.81 -11.33
C GLY A 22 -14.75 -28.41 -10.99
N ILE A 23 -15.66 -28.29 -10.02
CA ILE A 23 -16.16 -26.99 -9.54
C ILE A 23 -15.02 -26.17 -8.93
N ALA A 24 -14.16 -26.77 -8.10
CA ALA A 24 -13.01 -26.11 -7.48
C ALA A 24 -12.01 -25.59 -8.54
N MET A 25 -11.75 -26.36 -9.61
CA MET A 25 -10.89 -25.91 -10.72
C MET A 25 -11.52 -24.76 -11.51
N VAL A 26 -12.82 -24.81 -11.77
CA VAL A 26 -13.53 -23.71 -12.44
C VAL A 26 -13.46 -22.44 -11.58
N PHE A 27 -13.71 -22.54 -10.29
CA PHE A 27 -13.58 -21.41 -9.35
C PHE A 27 -12.15 -20.88 -9.30
N ALA A 28 -11.15 -21.74 -9.20
CA ALA A 28 -9.74 -21.32 -9.20
C ALA A 28 -9.32 -20.64 -10.52
N THR A 29 -9.82 -21.10 -11.66
CA THR A 29 -9.52 -20.49 -12.96
C THR A 29 -10.24 -19.15 -13.14
N LEU A 30 -11.51 -19.05 -12.73
CA LEU A 30 -12.27 -17.79 -12.73
C LEU A 30 -11.65 -16.77 -11.78
N TYR A 31 -11.26 -17.20 -10.59
CA TYR A 31 -10.59 -16.35 -9.61
C TYR A 31 -9.23 -15.83 -10.13
N ARG A 32 -8.40 -16.72 -10.71
CA ARG A 32 -7.14 -16.32 -11.36
C ARG A 32 -7.36 -15.40 -12.56
N ARG A 33 -8.43 -15.62 -13.35
CA ARG A 33 -8.81 -14.75 -14.47
C ARG A 33 -9.29 -13.39 -13.97
N HIS A 34 -10.10 -13.36 -12.91
CA HIS A 34 -10.53 -12.14 -12.24
C HIS A 34 -9.34 -11.33 -11.70
N LEU A 35 -8.41 -11.97 -10.99
CA LEU A 35 -7.18 -11.33 -10.54
C LEU A 35 -6.30 -10.80 -11.69
N ARG A 36 -6.26 -11.49 -12.84
CA ARG A 36 -5.54 -10.99 -14.03
C ARG A 36 -6.25 -9.80 -14.68
N LEU A 37 -7.57 -9.77 -14.69
CA LEU A 37 -8.36 -8.64 -15.21
C LEU A 37 -8.20 -7.43 -14.28
N LEU A 38 -8.24 -7.61 -12.97
CA LEU A 38 -7.95 -6.56 -11.99
C LEU A 38 -6.53 -6.02 -12.13
N ARG A 39 -5.53 -6.87 -12.42
CA ARG A 39 -4.15 -6.43 -12.72
C ARG A 39 -4.03 -5.62 -14.02
N LYS A 40 -4.89 -5.85 -15.02
CA LYS A 40 -4.91 -5.09 -16.28
C LYS A 40 -5.64 -3.76 -16.18
N SER A 41 -6.59 -3.61 -15.25
CA SER A 41 -7.37 -2.38 -15.08
C SER A 41 -6.65 -1.31 -14.24
N HIS A 42 -5.45 -1.55 -13.74
CA HIS A 42 -4.61 -0.54 -13.07
C HIS A 42 -4.07 0.54 -14.03
N ARG A 43 -4.91 1.05 -14.90
CA ARG A 43 -4.71 2.40 -15.44
C ARG A 43 -5.37 3.35 -14.45
N TRP A 44 -4.60 3.85 -13.52
CA TRP A 44 -5.01 4.90 -12.62
C TRP A 44 -5.41 6.12 -13.46
N VAL A 45 -6.69 6.32 -13.63
CA VAL A 45 -7.24 7.60 -14.05
C VAL A 45 -7.39 8.41 -12.77
N ASP A 46 -6.59 9.46 -12.64
CA ASP A 46 -6.63 10.39 -11.53
C ASP A 46 -7.99 11.10 -11.52
N PRO A 47 -8.83 10.98 -10.46
CA PRO A 47 -10.10 11.68 -10.40
C PRO A 47 -9.98 13.13 -9.92
N LEU A 48 -8.76 13.61 -9.63
CA LEU A 48 -8.53 15.03 -9.37
C LEU A 48 -8.35 15.74 -10.70
N GLY A 49 -9.43 16.38 -11.17
CA GLY A 49 -9.42 17.26 -12.33
C GLY A 49 -8.34 18.35 -12.23
N PRO A 50 -8.03 19.00 -13.35
CA PRO A 50 -6.89 19.90 -13.45
C PRO A 50 -7.00 21.05 -12.44
N LEU A 51 -6.10 21.10 -11.46
CA LEU A 51 -5.82 22.32 -10.73
C LEU A 51 -5.23 23.30 -11.73
N VAL A 52 -6.02 24.30 -12.08
CA VAL A 52 -5.62 25.41 -12.95
C VAL A 52 -4.50 26.21 -12.27
N GLY A 53 -3.28 26.00 -12.73
CA GLY A 53 -2.10 26.75 -12.32
C GLY A 53 -0.97 26.42 -13.28
N GLY A 54 -0.61 27.39 -14.14
CA GLY A 54 0.37 27.24 -15.23
C GLY A 54 1.77 26.92 -14.72
N GLY A 55 2.12 25.65 -14.66
CA GLY A 55 3.44 25.08 -14.49
C GLY A 55 3.45 23.72 -15.16
N ARG A 56 4.59 23.33 -15.78
CA ARG A 56 4.76 22.02 -16.40
C ARG A 56 4.19 20.94 -15.49
N MET A 57 3.06 20.34 -15.88
CA MET A 57 2.40 19.27 -15.15
C MET A 57 3.35 18.07 -15.06
N ALA A 58 4.00 17.90 -13.92
CA ALA A 58 4.55 16.60 -13.56
C ALA A 58 3.36 15.65 -13.43
N VAL A 59 3.26 14.65 -14.32
CA VAL A 59 2.25 13.61 -14.22
C VAL A 59 2.42 12.95 -12.85
N PRO A 60 1.40 12.94 -11.98
CA PRO A 60 1.53 12.33 -10.67
C PRO A 60 1.92 10.85 -10.85
N LEU A 61 3.07 10.46 -10.34
CA LEU A 61 3.47 9.06 -10.36
C LEU A 61 2.50 8.28 -9.48
N PRO A 62 1.77 7.29 -10.04
CA PRO A 62 0.83 6.52 -9.25
C PRO A 62 1.60 5.83 -8.11
N MET A 63 1.22 6.13 -6.87
CA MET A 63 1.83 5.58 -5.67
C MET A 63 1.47 4.09 -5.50
N PRO A 64 2.38 3.24 -5.00
CA PRO A 64 2.02 1.91 -4.54
C PRO A 64 0.94 1.99 -3.46
N GLY A 65 0.01 1.03 -3.46
CA GLY A 65 -1.12 1.00 -2.52
C GLY A 65 -0.72 0.82 -1.05
N ARG A 66 0.59 0.61 -0.75
CA ARG A 66 1.09 0.39 0.62
C ARG A 66 2.36 1.17 0.88
N TRP A 67 2.42 1.83 2.05
CA TRP A 67 3.59 2.54 2.53
C TRP A 67 3.61 2.58 4.06
N MET A 68 4.76 2.86 4.61
CA MET A 68 4.91 3.21 6.03
C MET A 68 5.83 4.41 6.20
N ALA A 69 5.59 5.19 7.25
CA ALA A 69 6.47 6.24 7.73
C ALA A 69 7.14 5.77 9.01
N VAL A 70 8.46 5.83 9.06
CA VAL A 70 9.26 5.50 10.23
C VAL A 70 9.90 6.78 10.75
N LYS A 71 9.74 7.06 12.04
CA LYS A 71 10.27 8.28 12.65
C LYS A 71 11.77 8.17 12.89
N THR A 72 12.53 8.35 11.82
CA THR A 72 13.98 8.24 11.85
C THR A 72 14.65 9.03 10.74
N SER A 73 15.87 9.51 10.99
CA SER A 73 16.81 9.98 9.97
C SER A 73 17.92 8.95 9.68
N ASN A 74 18.01 7.87 10.45
CA ASN A 74 18.99 6.81 10.27
C ASN A 74 18.53 5.78 9.23
N THR A 75 18.51 6.20 7.96
CA THR A 75 18.12 5.35 6.83
C THR A 75 19.00 4.08 6.69
N PRO A 76 20.33 4.10 6.91
CA PRO A 76 21.13 2.89 6.86
C PRO A 76 20.68 1.81 7.84
N TYR A 77 20.44 2.17 9.09
CA TYR A 77 19.98 1.24 10.12
C TYR A 77 18.57 0.70 9.82
N LEU A 78 17.65 1.56 9.34
CA LEU A 78 16.34 1.13 8.90
C LEU A 78 16.42 0.10 7.76
N ARG A 79 17.34 0.29 6.81
CA ARG A 79 17.57 -0.67 5.70
C ARG A 79 18.09 -2.01 6.20
N GLU A 80 18.97 -2.01 7.20
CA GLU A 80 19.48 -3.21 7.86
C GLU A 80 18.36 -4.01 8.52
N ILE A 81 17.51 -3.36 9.32
CA ILE A 81 16.34 -3.98 9.97
C ILE A 81 15.37 -4.57 8.92
N LEU A 82 15.19 -3.87 7.81
CA LEU A 82 14.36 -4.34 6.68
C LEU A 82 15.05 -5.41 5.82
N GLN A 83 16.28 -5.79 6.13
CA GLN A 83 17.11 -6.75 5.39
C GLN A 83 17.25 -6.37 3.90
N LEU A 84 17.34 -5.07 3.62
CA LEU A 84 17.52 -4.54 2.28
C LEU A 84 19.02 -4.41 1.96
N GLY A 85 19.41 -4.88 0.80
CA GLY A 85 20.78 -4.73 0.30
C GLY A 85 21.23 -3.26 0.17
N PRO A 86 22.49 -3.03 -0.24
CA PRO A 86 23.04 -1.68 -0.39
C PRO A 86 22.15 -0.78 -1.23
N SER A 87 22.09 0.51 -0.88
CA SER A 87 21.32 1.49 -1.63
C SER A 87 22.02 1.77 -2.98
N GLY A 88 21.35 1.47 -4.08
CA GLY A 88 21.70 2.09 -5.35
C GLY A 88 21.20 3.55 -5.34
N SER A 89 21.99 4.49 -5.90
CA SER A 89 21.52 5.87 -6.11
C SER A 89 20.62 5.90 -7.35
N ALA A 90 19.36 5.52 -7.18
CA ALA A 90 18.37 5.65 -8.25
C ALA A 90 17.58 6.94 -8.07
N PRO A 91 17.21 7.64 -9.15
CA PRO A 91 16.27 8.74 -9.10
C PRO A 91 14.95 8.33 -8.43
N TRP A 92 14.27 9.30 -7.80
CA TRP A 92 13.00 9.05 -7.09
C TRP A 92 11.95 8.39 -7.99
N SER A 93 11.80 8.89 -9.22
CA SER A 93 10.87 8.36 -10.22
C SER A 93 11.13 6.89 -10.55
N GLU A 94 12.40 6.51 -10.73
CA GLU A 94 12.82 5.14 -11.01
C GLU A 94 12.64 4.24 -9.77
N ALA A 95 12.96 4.75 -8.59
CA ALA A 95 12.79 4.05 -7.33
C ALA A 95 11.31 3.71 -7.05
N LEU A 96 10.40 4.65 -7.30
CA LEU A 96 8.95 4.42 -7.20
C LEU A 96 8.44 3.41 -8.23
N ALA A 97 8.93 3.46 -9.47
CA ALA A 97 8.57 2.48 -10.48
C ALA A 97 8.95 1.05 -10.05
N ARG A 98 10.17 0.89 -9.52
CA ARG A 98 10.67 -0.39 -8.98
C ARG A 98 9.92 -0.87 -7.73
N ALA A 99 9.44 0.06 -6.88
CA ALA A 99 8.67 -0.28 -5.68
C ALA A 99 7.33 -0.97 -6.00
N ARG A 100 6.80 -0.79 -7.21
CA ARG A 100 5.60 -1.50 -7.70
C ARG A 100 5.85 -2.95 -8.08
N GLU A 101 7.09 -3.31 -8.43
CA GLU A 101 7.48 -4.64 -8.89
C GLU A 101 7.86 -5.57 -7.73
N ARG A 102 7.07 -5.61 -6.65
CA ARG A 102 7.36 -6.40 -5.43
C ARG A 102 8.68 -6.03 -4.73
N ARG A 103 9.10 -4.79 -4.85
CA ARG A 103 10.27 -4.25 -4.16
C ARG A 103 9.83 -3.27 -3.08
N VAL A 104 10.78 -2.91 -2.24
CA VAL A 104 10.63 -1.85 -1.24
C VAL A 104 11.60 -0.75 -1.59
N PHE A 105 11.12 0.47 -1.57
CA PHE A 105 11.91 1.68 -1.68
C PHE A 105 11.93 2.40 -0.32
N VAL A 106 13.11 2.84 0.10
CA VAL A 106 13.31 3.63 1.32
C VAL A 106 13.75 5.03 0.90
N SER A 107 12.98 6.04 1.29
CA SER A 107 13.25 7.43 0.94
C SER A 107 14.44 8.01 1.69
N PRO A 108 15.03 9.12 1.21
CA PRO A 108 15.75 10.02 2.09
C PRO A 108 14.84 10.48 3.25
N PRO A 109 15.41 10.88 4.41
CA PRO A 109 14.61 11.43 5.51
C PRO A 109 14.06 12.81 5.13
N TRP A 110 12.81 13.03 5.47
CA TRP A 110 12.13 14.32 5.27
C TRP A 110 11.21 14.62 6.45
N GLN A 111 11.27 15.83 6.99
CA GLN A 111 10.50 16.27 8.16
C GLN A 111 10.60 15.33 9.40
N GLY A 112 11.75 14.67 9.58
CA GLY A 112 12.00 13.73 10.69
C GLY A 112 11.46 12.32 10.46
N TRP A 113 10.91 12.03 9.28
CA TRP A 113 10.39 10.74 8.88
C TRP A 113 11.12 10.18 7.66
N THR A 114 11.22 8.87 7.60
CA THR A 114 11.66 8.13 6.41
C THR A 114 10.49 7.31 5.88
N LEU A 115 10.14 7.48 4.61
CA LEU A 115 9.11 6.68 3.96
C LEU A 115 9.68 5.36 3.46
N VAL A 116 8.92 4.31 3.65
CA VAL A 116 9.16 2.98 3.07
C VAL A 116 7.94 2.63 2.23
N ILE A 117 8.14 2.49 0.93
CA ILE A 117 7.06 2.37 -0.05
C ILE A 117 7.27 1.10 -0.85
N GLY A 118 6.23 0.31 -1.05
CA GLY A 118 6.33 -0.81 -1.98
C GLY A 118 5.36 -1.95 -1.79
N ALA A 119 5.13 -2.67 -2.89
CA ALA A 119 4.23 -3.81 -2.93
C ALA A 119 4.75 -5.04 -2.14
N ALA A 120 6.03 -5.05 -1.72
CA ALA A 120 6.58 -6.10 -0.88
C ALA A 120 6.33 -5.90 0.63
N LEU A 121 5.80 -4.75 1.04
CA LEU A 121 5.31 -4.56 2.41
C LEU A 121 4.20 -5.57 2.71
N PRO A 122 4.08 -6.05 3.96
CA PRO A 122 3.02 -6.98 4.34
C PRO A 122 1.64 -6.48 3.91
N ASP A 123 0.83 -7.41 3.42
CA ASP A 123 -0.52 -7.15 2.96
C ASP A 123 -1.50 -7.39 4.11
N PRO A 124 -2.25 -6.39 4.58
CA PRO A 124 -3.22 -6.57 5.65
C PRO A 124 -4.32 -7.58 5.29
N ASP A 125 -4.69 -7.65 4.00
CA ASP A 125 -5.74 -8.56 3.53
C ASP A 125 -5.28 -10.02 3.48
N ALA A 126 -3.98 -10.23 3.28
CA ALA A 126 -3.41 -11.58 3.20
C ALA A 126 -3.10 -12.18 4.57
N ASP A 127 -2.56 -11.37 5.49
CA ASP A 127 -2.16 -11.83 6.82
C ASP A 127 -1.96 -10.62 7.76
N ILE A 128 -2.99 -10.32 8.54
CA ILE A 128 -2.99 -9.20 9.48
C ILE A 128 -2.01 -9.43 10.65
N ASP A 129 -1.83 -10.67 11.10
CA ASP A 129 -0.90 -11.01 12.17
C ASP A 129 0.56 -10.83 11.73
N ARG A 130 0.85 -11.15 10.48
CA ARG A 130 2.17 -10.88 9.88
C ARG A 130 2.45 -9.40 9.82
N LEU A 131 1.46 -8.58 9.41
CA LEU A 131 1.58 -7.12 9.41
C LEU A 131 1.85 -6.61 10.82
N TYR A 132 1.06 -7.04 11.81
CA TYR A 132 1.26 -6.64 13.21
C TYR A 132 2.68 -6.98 13.70
N ARG A 133 3.14 -8.23 13.53
CA ARG A 133 4.47 -8.66 13.97
C ARG A 133 5.59 -7.85 13.31
N PHE A 134 5.44 -7.57 12.02
CA PHE A 134 6.37 -6.75 11.26
C PHE A 134 6.44 -5.33 11.81
N LEU A 135 5.31 -4.64 11.96
CA LEU A 135 5.26 -3.27 12.48
C LEU A 135 5.73 -3.19 13.94
N ALA A 136 5.36 -4.17 14.77
CA ALA A 136 5.80 -4.24 16.16
C ALA A 136 7.31 -4.43 16.27
N HIS A 137 7.93 -5.20 15.37
CA HIS A 137 9.39 -5.32 15.30
C HIS A 137 10.03 -3.98 14.91
N ILE A 138 9.59 -3.37 13.80
CA ILE A 138 10.14 -2.08 13.34
C ILE A 138 10.00 -1.00 14.42
N SER A 139 8.84 -0.91 15.10
CA SER A 139 8.64 0.13 16.11
C SER A 139 9.44 -0.10 17.40
N ARG A 140 9.80 -1.35 17.75
CA ARG A 140 10.72 -1.62 18.86
C ARG A 140 12.14 -1.14 18.57
N GLU A 141 12.59 -1.32 17.34
CA GLU A 141 13.95 -0.93 16.91
C GLU A 141 14.07 0.58 16.62
N MET A 142 13.00 1.18 16.08
CA MET A 142 13.02 2.55 15.56
C MET A 142 12.20 3.54 16.40
N GLY A 143 11.48 3.07 17.42
CA GLY A 143 10.63 3.87 18.30
C GLY A 143 9.22 4.06 17.76
N GLU A 144 9.03 4.66 16.60
CA GLU A 144 7.69 4.98 16.08
C GLU A 144 7.55 4.64 14.60
N VAL A 145 6.46 3.93 14.26
CA VAL A 145 6.11 3.58 12.88
C VAL A 145 4.62 3.78 12.64
N GLN A 146 4.31 4.25 11.45
CA GLN A 146 2.95 4.37 10.95
C GLN A 146 2.86 3.64 9.61
N PHE A 147 1.82 2.87 9.42
CA PHE A 147 1.57 2.09 8.21
C PHE A 147 0.24 2.49 7.61
N PHE A 148 0.18 2.48 6.28
CA PHE A 148 -1.00 2.83 5.51
C PHE A 148 -1.13 1.92 4.30
N ALA A 149 -2.37 1.55 3.99
CA ALA A 149 -2.72 0.81 2.79
C ALA A 149 -4.04 1.33 2.22
N ALA A 150 -4.13 1.43 0.89
CA ALA A 150 -5.34 1.83 0.19
C ALA A 150 -5.44 1.10 -1.15
N ASP A 151 -6.48 0.29 -1.32
CA ASP A 151 -6.87 -0.32 -2.60
C ASP A 151 -8.26 0.19 -2.98
N ARG A 152 -8.29 1.14 -3.92
CA ARG A 152 -9.53 1.76 -4.41
C ARG A 152 -10.39 0.84 -5.25
N VAL A 153 -9.82 -0.24 -5.79
CA VAL A 153 -10.56 -1.19 -6.62
C VAL A 153 -11.41 -2.11 -5.76
N LEU A 154 -10.82 -2.53 -4.62
CA LEU A 154 -11.48 -3.43 -3.67
C LEU A 154 -12.13 -2.68 -2.51
N ASN A 155 -11.97 -1.37 -2.38
CA ASN A 155 -12.32 -0.57 -1.20
C ASN A 155 -11.68 -1.09 0.09
N HIS A 156 -10.49 -1.69 -0.02
CA HIS A 156 -9.71 -2.16 1.11
C HIS A 156 -8.79 -1.06 1.60
N HIS A 157 -8.70 -0.90 2.90
CA HIS A 157 -7.85 0.12 3.50
C HIS A 157 -7.36 -0.29 4.88
N ALA A 158 -6.18 0.23 5.23
CA ALA A 158 -5.63 0.05 6.56
C ALA A 158 -4.78 1.24 6.97
N TRP A 159 -4.76 1.50 8.27
CA TRP A 159 -3.79 2.37 8.92
C TRP A 159 -3.43 1.81 10.28
N ALA A 160 -2.17 1.96 10.67
CA ALA A 160 -1.69 1.53 11.97
C ALA A 160 -0.62 2.49 12.47
N TRP A 161 -0.67 2.79 13.74
CA TRP A 161 0.31 3.58 14.46
C TRP A 161 0.83 2.77 15.64
N LEU A 162 2.12 2.47 15.63
CA LEU A 162 2.78 1.75 16.71
C LEU A 162 3.92 2.58 17.28
N ARG A 163 4.11 2.47 18.58
CA ARG A 163 5.23 3.07 19.30
C ARG A 163 5.82 2.04 20.27
N ASP A 164 7.15 1.90 20.25
CA ASP A 164 7.91 1.02 21.13
C ASP A 164 7.35 -0.42 21.18
N GLY A 165 6.96 -0.95 20.01
CA GLY A 165 6.39 -2.27 19.85
C GLY A 165 4.91 -2.42 20.26
N ARG A 166 4.26 -1.32 20.67
CA ARG A 166 2.85 -1.31 21.11
C ARG A 166 1.96 -0.60 20.11
N VAL A 167 0.77 -1.14 19.90
CA VAL A 167 -0.25 -0.49 19.08
C VAL A 167 -0.82 0.71 19.83
N VAL A 168 -0.71 1.89 19.23
CA VAL A 168 -1.40 3.10 19.67
C VAL A 168 -2.78 3.14 19.05
N ARG A 169 -2.86 2.93 17.73
CA ARG A 169 -4.10 2.84 16.96
C ARG A 169 -3.89 1.94 15.75
N ALA A 170 -4.86 1.09 15.45
CA ALA A 170 -4.87 0.35 14.18
C ALA A 170 -6.31 0.09 13.72
N TYR A 171 -6.49 0.17 12.41
CA TYR A 171 -7.71 -0.22 11.72
C TYR A 171 -7.37 -0.83 10.37
N ALA A 172 -8.01 -1.94 10.00
CA ALA A 172 -7.91 -2.54 8.69
C ALA A 172 -9.25 -3.11 8.27
N TRP A 173 -9.61 -2.88 7.02
CA TRP A 173 -10.87 -3.29 6.40
C TRP A 173 -10.63 -3.96 5.04
N ALA A 174 -11.23 -5.15 4.84
CA ALA A 174 -11.28 -5.85 3.56
C ALA A 174 -12.58 -6.65 3.45
N GLY A 175 -13.71 -5.94 3.24
CA GLY A 175 -15.05 -6.53 3.28
C GLY A 175 -15.55 -6.90 4.69
N GLY A 176 -14.74 -6.61 5.70
CA GLY A 176 -14.99 -6.78 7.13
C GLY A 176 -13.83 -6.20 7.92
N ALA A 177 -14.05 -5.89 9.21
CA ALA A 177 -12.99 -5.40 10.09
C ALA A 177 -11.98 -6.51 10.38
N LEU A 178 -10.75 -6.37 9.84
CA LEU A 178 -9.63 -7.29 10.07
C LEU A 178 -8.82 -6.89 11.30
N TRP A 179 -8.76 -5.59 11.60
CA TRP A 179 -8.05 -5.05 12.75
C TRP A 179 -8.75 -3.78 13.22
N ASN A 180 -9.13 -3.73 14.49
CA ASN A 180 -9.66 -2.54 15.13
C ASN A 180 -9.16 -2.52 16.58
N GLN A 181 -8.10 -1.74 16.84
CA GLN A 181 -7.42 -1.67 18.13
C GLN A 181 -7.02 -0.25 18.49
N GLY A 182 -7.19 0.11 19.75
CA GLY A 182 -6.94 1.45 20.27
C GLY A 182 -8.10 2.41 20.00
N GLU A 183 -8.11 3.54 20.69
CA GLU A 183 -9.15 4.55 20.50
C GLU A 183 -8.98 5.30 19.18
N ARG A 184 -10.10 5.68 18.57
CA ARG A 184 -10.09 6.52 17.36
C ARG A 184 -9.43 7.86 17.68
N THR A 185 -8.44 8.22 16.87
CA THR A 185 -7.72 9.48 17.00
C THR A 185 -8.62 10.68 16.66
N LEU A 186 -8.19 11.88 17.07
CA LEU A 186 -8.86 13.11 16.66
C LEU A 186 -8.88 13.26 15.15
N ASP A 187 -7.77 12.92 14.48
CA ASP A 187 -7.65 13.04 13.03
C ASP A 187 -8.58 12.09 12.27
N GLU A 188 -8.77 10.85 12.74
CA GLU A 188 -9.77 9.92 12.18
C GLU A 188 -11.19 10.50 12.30
N ARG A 189 -11.51 11.15 13.44
CA ARG A 189 -12.80 11.79 13.64
C ARG A 189 -12.99 13.00 12.75
N LEU A 190 -11.99 13.88 12.67
CA LEU A 190 -12.04 15.09 11.82
C LEU A 190 -12.13 14.76 10.33
N LEU A 191 -11.52 13.67 9.91
CA LEU A 191 -11.63 13.17 8.55
C LEU A 191 -12.93 12.37 8.31
N GLY A 192 -13.77 12.16 9.33
CA GLY A 192 -15.01 11.39 9.21
C GLY A 192 -14.77 9.94 8.78
N LEU A 193 -13.64 9.35 9.18
CA LEU A 193 -13.36 7.94 8.89
C LEU A 193 -14.29 7.05 9.72
N VAL A 194 -14.90 6.06 9.08
CA VAL A 194 -15.78 5.09 9.74
C VAL A 194 -14.98 3.84 10.07
N CYS A 195 -15.04 3.39 11.32
CA CYS A 195 -14.37 2.17 11.75
C CYS A 195 -15.45 1.21 12.29
N HIS A 196 -15.66 0.14 11.58
CA HIS A 196 -16.61 -0.91 11.96
C HIS A 196 -16.01 -1.82 13.02
N GLU A 197 -16.89 -2.37 13.87
CA GLU A 197 -16.49 -3.37 14.84
C GLU A 197 -16.34 -4.76 14.20
N TYR A 198 -15.68 -5.67 14.90
CA TYR A 198 -15.54 -7.03 14.42
C TYR A 198 -16.91 -7.72 14.28
N GLY A 199 -17.15 -8.30 13.12
CA GLY A 199 -18.40 -9.01 12.82
C GLY A 199 -19.57 -8.12 12.43
N GLU A 200 -19.38 -6.80 12.36
CA GLU A 200 -20.38 -5.93 11.72
C GLU A 200 -20.47 -6.26 10.23
N THR A 201 -21.70 -6.52 9.78
CA THR A 201 -22.01 -6.69 8.36
C THR A 201 -22.40 -5.35 7.77
N VAL A 202 -21.70 -4.93 6.72
CA VAL A 202 -22.09 -3.76 5.93
C VAL A 202 -23.10 -4.20 4.88
N ASP A 203 -24.27 -3.55 4.84
CA ASP A 203 -25.27 -3.79 3.79
C ASP A 203 -24.80 -3.12 2.49
N ASP A 204 -24.14 -3.88 1.66
CA ASP A 204 -23.65 -3.44 0.34
C ASP A 204 -24.78 -3.17 -0.68
N GLN A 205 -26.01 -3.57 -0.37
CA GLN A 205 -27.14 -3.48 -1.29
C GLN A 205 -27.98 -2.22 -1.09
N GLY A 206 -27.70 -1.42 -0.08
CA GLY A 206 -28.40 -0.17 0.19
C GLY A 206 -27.93 0.98 -0.72
N PRO A 207 -28.72 2.07 -0.87
CA PRO A 207 -28.34 3.25 -1.68
C PRO A 207 -27.05 3.95 -1.22
N ARG A 208 -26.49 3.57 -0.09
CA ARG A 208 -25.22 4.04 0.50
C ARG A 208 -24.23 2.92 0.76
N GLY A 209 -24.50 1.70 0.26
CA GLY A 209 -23.62 0.55 0.42
C GLY A 209 -22.22 0.87 -0.08
N GLY A 210 -21.19 0.59 0.72
CA GLY A 210 -19.80 0.81 0.38
C GLY A 210 -19.33 2.28 0.32
N ALA A 211 -20.19 3.27 0.49
CA ALA A 211 -19.82 4.69 0.36
C ALA A 211 -18.87 5.16 1.48
N ALA A 212 -19.04 4.64 2.69
CA ALA A 212 -18.18 4.98 3.83
C ALA A 212 -16.78 4.34 3.66
N GLU A 213 -16.73 3.11 3.18
CA GLU A 213 -15.50 2.36 2.91
C GLU A 213 -14.72 3.00 1.76
N GLN A 214 -15.41 3.41 0.69
CA GLN A 214 -14.82 4.18 -0.41
C GLN A 214 -14.24 5.49 0.11
N GLN A 215 -14.98 6.21 0.93
CA GLN A 215 -14.54 7.46 1.53
C GLN A 215 -13.32 7.25 2.44
N ASN A 216 -13.29 6.18 3.22
CA ASN A 216 -12.14 5.82 4.03
C ASN A 216 -10.91 5.61 3.14
N THR A 217 -11.05 4.76 2.11
CA THR A 217 -9.97 4.43 1.18
C THR A 217 -9.39 5.68 0.51
N ASP A 218 -10.25 6.62 0.10
CA ASP A 218 -9.83 7.89 -0.51
C ASP A 218 -9.12 8.83 0.48
N ARG A 219 -9.39 8.69 1.78
CA ARG A 219 -8.84 9.57 2.83
C ARG A 219 -7.63 9.03 3.56
N VAL A 220 -7.17 7.81 3.28
CA VAL A 220 -5.97 7.24 3.92
C VAL A 220 -4.75 8.14 3.75
N ALA A 221 -4.53 8.71 2.57
CA ALA A 221 -3.41 9.64 2.31
C ALA A 221 -3.53 10.92 3.15
N LEU A 222 -4.76 11.45 3.32
CA LEU A 222 -5.00 12.61 4.18
C LEU A 222 -4.73 12.29 5.65
N LEU A 223 -5.05 11.07 6.11
CA LEU A 223 -4.69 10.63 7.46
C LEU A 223 -3.19 10.53 7.64
N ALA A 224 -2.50 9.96 6.66
CA ALA A 224 -1.03 9.86 6.65
C ALA A 224 -0.37 11.25 6.77
N ARG A 225 -0.85 12.22 6.01
CA ARG A 225 -0.41 13.63 6.09
C ARG A 225 -0.56 14.23 7.48
N ARG A 226 -1.64 13.91 8.19
CA ARG A 226 -1.89 14.41 9.54
C ARG A 226 -1.03 13.74 10.59
N TRP A 227 -0.74 12.46 10.41
CA TRP A 227 0.04 11.67 11.37
C TRP A 227 1.55 11.79 11.14
N SER A 228 1.97 11.84 9.87
CA SER A 228 3.38 11.88 9.47
C SER A 228 3.57 12.54 8.09
N LEU A 229 3.57 11.75 7.02
CA LEU A 229 3.84 12.19 5.66
C LEU A 229 2.85 11.59 4.66
N ASP A 230 2.30 12.44 3.80
CA ASP A 230 1.65 12.03 2.57
C ASP A 230 2.71 11.64 1.53
N PRO A 231 2.68 10.41 1.01
CA PRO A 231 3.63 9.99 -0.02
C PRO A 231 3.52 10.80 -1.32
N GLY A 232 2.38 11.39 -1.63
CA GLY A 232 2.21 12.30 -2.77
C GLY A 232 2.99 13.61 -2.59
N GLU A 233 2.91 14.22 -1.41
CA GLU A 233 3.69 15.42 -1.07
C GLU A 233 5.19 15.12 -1.05
N ALA A 234 5.59 13.99 -0.46
CA ALA A 234 6.98 13.56 -0.47
C ALA A 234 7.49 13.35 -1.91
N SER A 235 6.67 12.76 -2.78
CA SER A 235 7.01 12.61 -4.20
C SER A 235 7.21 13.95 -4.89
N ALA A 236 6.33 14.92 -4.69
CA ALA A 236 6.46 16.26 -5.26
C ALA A 236 7.77 16.92 -4.82
N HIS A 237 8.07 16.87 -3.51
CA HIS A 237 9.29 17.41 -2.94
C HIS A 237 10.56 16.78 -3.53
N PHE A 238 10.65 15.46 -3.58
CA PHE A 238 11.85 14.77 -4.08
C PHE A 238 12.04 14.93 -5.59
N LEU A 239 10.96 14.97 -6.38
CA LEU A 239 11.02 15.26 -7.82
C LEU A 239 11.51 16.68 -8.10
N GLU A 240 11.10 17.66 -7.28
CA GLU A 240 11.58 19.05 -7.39
C GLU A 240 13.08 19.16 -7.07
N LEU A 241 13.56 18.45 -6.03
CA LEU A 241 14.97 18.36 -5.71
C LEU A 241 15.81 17.73 -6.84
N GLU A 242 15.29 16.67 -7.47
CA GLU A 242 15.93 16.02 -8.61
C GLU A 242 16.02 16.96 -9.83
N ALA A 243 14.93 17.66 -10.14
CA ALA A 243 14.92 18.64 -11.23
C ALA A 243 15.92 19.76 -11.00
N SER A 244 15.96 20.32 -9.79
CA SER A 244 16.88 21.39 -9.40
C SER A 244 18.35 20.94 -9.43
N SER A 245 18.63 19.68 -9.06
CA SER A 245 19.99 19.13 -9.10
C SER A 245 20.47 18.83 -10.50
N ARG A 246 19.56 18.49 -11.41
CA ARG A 246 19.85 18.25 -12.83
C ARG A 246 20.19 19.57 -13.55
N SER A 247 19.37 20.61 -13.34
CA SER A 247 19.61 21.93 -13.92
C SER A 247 20.98 22.49 -13.51
N ARG A 248 21.36 22.39 -12.23
CA ARG A 248 22.68 22.84 -11.76
C ARG A 248 23.84 22.10 -12.44
N ARG A 249 23.73 20.81 -12.69
CA ARG A 249 24.78 20.03 -13.37
C ARG A 249 24.91 20.42 -14.84
N GLU A 250 23.80 20.75 -15.49
CA GLU A 250 23.78 21.25 -16.90
C GLU A 250 24.43 22.64 -17.00
N ASP A 251 24.17 23.53 -16.04
CA ASP A 251 24.76 24.85 -15.96
C ASP A 251 26.28 24.78 -15.70
N ASP A 252 26.72 23.91 -14.77
CA ASP A 252 28.14 23.68 -14.46
C ASP A 252 28.90 23.07 -15.66
N ALA A 253 28.27 22.11 -16.37
CA ALA A 253 28.87 21.52 -17.55
C ALA A 253 29.02 22.50 -18.70
N GLY A 254 28.03 23.39 -18.92
CA GLY A 254 28.10 24.46 -19.90
C GLY A 254 29.18 25.52 -19.58
N ALA A 255 29.36 25.82 -18.29
CA ALA A 255 30.39 26.78 -17.85
C ALA A 255 31.82 26.22 -18.03
N ASP A 256 32.03 24.91 -17.85
CA ASP A 256 33.32 24.27 -18.06
C ASP A 256 33.68 24.12 -19.56
N GLU A 257 32.69 23.91 -20.43
CA GLU A 257 32.89 23.90 -21.89
C GLU A 257 33.31 25.26 -22.41
N PHE A 258 32.70 26.35 -21.93
CA PHE A 258 33.06 27.72 -22.29
C PHE A 258 34.47 28.13 -21.82
N ARG A 259 34.98 27.56 -20.73
CA ARG A 259 36.35 27.80 -20.22
C ARG A 259 37.44 27.06 -20.99
N ARG A 260 37.10 26.01 -21.74
CA ARG A 260 38.08 25.22 -22.50
C ARG A 260 38.32 25.75 -23.90
N ASP A 261 37.37 26.55 -24.44
CA ASP A 261 37.41 27.06 -25.80
C ASP A 261 37.87 28.52 -25.86
N GLY A 262 38.23 29.17 -24.77
CA GLY A 262 38.79 30.52 -24.65
C GLY A 262 40.23 30.51 -24.13
#